data_12defe03780728bfe4baa3382e846eeb
#
_entry.id   12defe03780728bfe4baa3382e846eeb
#
_cell.length_a   1.000
_cell.length_b   1.000
_cell.length_c   1.000
_cell.angle_alpha   90.00
_cell.angle_beta   90.00
_cell.angle_gamma   90.00
#
_symmetry.space_group_name_H-M   'P 1'
#
loop_
_entity.id
_entity.type
_entity.pdbx_description
1 polymer ?
#
loop_
_entity_poly.entity_id
_entity_poly.type
_entity_poly.pdbx_seq_one_letter_code
_entity_poly.pdbx_strand_id
1 'polypeptide(L)'
;MSSNQQLLQSLYDAFNNSELETIISVMRPDVKWANGVEGGFVYGRDAVREYWANQYKVIQVQLETLKFETDEKNRNVVTVHQIVKDLQGNLLADMTVKQIFTIENDSLVLYEIGETETIQEMIEQTKAANA
;
A
#
# COMPACT_ATOMS: atom_id res chain seq x y z
N MET A 1 14.62 -4.28 -14.39
CA MET A 1 13.48 -4.50 -13.47
C MET A 1 12.60 -5.62 -14.01
N SER A 2 12.06 -6.45 -13.14
CA SER A 2 11.06 -7.45 -13.56
C SER A 2 9.77 -6.75 -14.01
N SER A 3 8.94 -7.46 -14.78
CA SER A 3 7.65 -6.90 -15.21
C SER A 3 6.73 -6.64 -14.02
N ASN A 4 6.80 -7.47 -12.98
CA ASN A 4 6.02 -7.25 -11.74
C ASN A 4 6.48 -5.99 -11.01
N GLN A 5 7.77 -5.75 -10.95
CA GLN A 5 8.32 -4.55 -10.33
C GLN A 5 7.91 -3.30 -11.11
N GLN A 6 7.93 -3.35 -12.44
CA GLN A 6 7.48 -2.25 -13.28
C GLN A 6 5.99 -1.95 -13.07
N LEU A 7 5.16 -3.00 -13.00
CA LEU A 7 3.74 -2.85 -12.72
C LEU A 7 3.50 -2.19 -11.37
N LEU A 8 4.23 -2.63 -10.33
CA LEU A 8 4.10 -2.05 -9.00
C LEU A 8 4.59 -0.60 -8.96
N GLN A 9 5.69 -0.29 -9.64
CA GLN A 9 6.16 1.10 -9.71
C GLN A 9 5.12 2.01 -10.35
N SER A 10 4.49 1.56 -11.43
CA SER A 10 3.40 2.29 -12.08
C SER A 10 2.22 2.49 -11.15
N LEU A 11 1.92 1.46 -10.33
CA LEU A 11 0.85 1.53 -9.35
C LEU A 11 1.15 2.59 -8.28
N TYR A 12 2.36 2.62 -7.74
CA TYR A 12 2.76 3.62 -6.74
C TYR A 12 2.76 5.03 -7.31
N ASP A 13 3.23 5.20 -8.55
CA ASP A 13 3.19 6.49 -9.21
C ASP A 13 1.74 6.97 -9.37
N ALA A 14 0.83 6.08 -9.71
CA ALA A 14 -0.59 6.39 -9.83
C ALA A 14 -1.20 6.76 -8.47
N PHE A 15 -0.84 6.07 -7.39
CA PHE A 15 -1.28 6.43 -6.04
C PHE A 15 -0.82 7.84 -5.66
N ASN A 16 0.43 8.16 -5.92
CA ASN A 16 1.01 9.47 -5.58
C ASN A 16 0.38 10.61 -6.37
N ASN A 17 -0.11 10.33 -7.56
CA ASN A 17 -0.75 11.30 -8.43
C ASN A 17 -2.29 11.25 -8.38
N SER A 18 -2.85 10.43 -7.50
CA SER A 18 -4.30 10.25 -7.35
C SER A 18 -4.99 9.85 -8.66
N GLU A 19 -4.30 9.04 -9.47
CA GLU A 19 -4.80 8.56 -10.76
C GLU A 19 -5.61 7.28 -10.57
N LEU A 20 -6.83 7.44 -10.07
CA LEU A 20 -7.67 6.33 -9.62
C LEU A 20 -7.93 5.29 -10.71
N GLU A 21 -8.25 5.71 -11.94
CA GLU A 21 -8.54 4.76 -13.02
C GLU A 21 -7.29 3.97 -13.43
N THR A 22 -6.12 4.57 -13.34
CA THR A 22 -4.85 3.87 -13.57
C THR A 22 -4.62 2.82 -12.48
N ILE A 23 -4.88 3.17 -11.21
CA ILE A 23 -4.77 2.25 -10.09
C ILE A 23 -5.64 1.00 -10.34
N ILE A 24 -6.89 1.22 -10.71
CA ILE A 24 -7.87 0.15 -10.92
C ILE A 24 -7.53 -0.70 -12.14
N SER A 25 -6.94 -0.09 -13.18
CA SER A 25 -6.66 -0.78 -14.45
C SER A 25 -5.69 -1.95 -14.33
N VAL A 26 -4.82 -1.96 -13.32
CA VAL A 26 -3.85 -3.05 -13.11
C VAL A 26 -4.41 -4.20 -12.28
N MET A 27 -5.65 -4.08 -11.82
CA MET A 27 -6.29 -5.06 -10.96
C MET A 27 -7.17 -6.04 -11.74
N ARG A 28 -7.18 -7.29 -11.29
CA ARG A 28 -8.14 -8.28 -11.80
C ARG A 28 -9.55 -7.90 -11.33
N PRO A 29 -10.61 -8.19 -12.11
CA PRO A 29 -11.98 -7.82 -11.71
C PRO A 29 -12.40 -8.31 -10.32
N ASP A 30 -11.85 -9.44 -9.86
CA ASP A 30 -12.14 -10.04 -8.56
C ASP A 30 -11.06 -9.75 -7.51
N VAL A 31 -10.29 -8.69 -7.67
CA VAL A 31 -9.19 -8.32 -6.76
C VAL A 31 -9.66 -8.27 -5.30
N LYS A 32 -8.76 -8.68 -4.40
CA LYS A 32 -8.98 -8.61 -2.95
C LYS A 32 -7.98 -7.61 -2.39
N TRP A 33 -8.47 -6.58 -1.75
CA TRP A 33 -7.64 -5.46 -1.27
C TRP A 33 -7.81 -5.26 0.23
N ALA A 34 -6.70 -5.29 0.98
CA ALA A 34 -6.74 -5.07 2.42
C ALA A 34 -7.24 -3.66 2.75
N ASN A 35 -8.19 -3.58 3.69
CA ASN A 35 -8.71 -2.32 4.18
C ASN A 35 -7.89 -1.87 5.39
N GLY A 36 -7.03 -0.87 5.18
CA GLY A 36 -6.14 -0.36 6.22
C GLY A 36 -6.81 0.52 7.27
N VAL A 37 -8.06 0.91 7.03
CA VAL A 37 -8.81 1.79 7.93
C VAL A 37 -9.66 0.98 8.91
N GLU A 38 -10.47 0.05 8.41
CA GLU A 38 -11.43 -0.71 9.21
C GLU A 38 -10.99 -2.15 9.47
N GLY A 39 -9.91 -2.59 8.83
CA GLY A 39 -9.50 -3.99 8.86
C GLY A 39 -10.28 -4.82 7.84
N GLY A 40 -9.87 -6.08 7.66
CA GLY A 40 -10.49 -6.94 6.67
C GLY A 40 -10.11 -6.54 5.24
N PHE A 41 -11.00 -6.81 4.30
CA PHE A 41 -10.74 -6.63 2.88
C PHE A 41 -11.93 -6.02 2.16
N VAL A 42 -11.64 -5.35 1.04
CA VAL A 42 -12.66 -4.98 0.04
C VAL A 42 -12.46 -5.88 -1.18
N TYR A 43 -13.54 -6.25 -1.84
CA TYR A 43 -13.55 -7.25 -2.91
C TYR A 43 -14.05 -6.67 -4.21
N GLY A 44 -13.25 -6.84 -5.28
CA GLY A 44 -13.60 -6.42 -6.62
C GLY A 44 -13.18 -5.00 -6.94
N ARG A 45 -12.99 -4.73 -8.25
CA ARG A 45 -12.54 -3.42 -8.73
C ARG A 45 -13.43 -2.27 -8.28
N ASP A 46 -14.74 -2.45 -8.35
CA ASP A 46 -15.67 -1.37 -8.03
C ASP A 46 -15.61 -0.99 -6.56
N ALA A 47 -15.49 -1.98 -5.68
CA ALA A 47 -15.34 -1.73 -4.25
C ALA A 47 -14.00 -1.05 -3.93
N VAL A 48 -12.92 -1.45 -4.59
CA VAL A 48 -11.60 -0.82 -4.42
C VAL A 48 -11.63 0.63 -4.94
N ARG A 49 -12.29 0.86 -6.09
CA ARG A 49 -12.44 2.22 -6.63
C ARG A 49 -13.17 3.11 -5.63
N GLU A 50 -14.29 2.64 -5.09
CA GLU A 50 -15.06 3.40 -4.10
C GLU A 50 -14.26 3.67 -2.83
N TYR A 51 -13.54 2.66 -2.34
CA TYR A 51 -12.66 2.79 -1.17
C TYR A 51 -11.63 3.91 -1.37
N TRP A 52 -10.90 3.91 -2.48
CA TRP A 52 -9.89 4.92 -2.75
C TRP A 52 -10.48 6.28 -3.11
N ALA A 53 -11.59 6.32 -3.82
CA ALA A 53 -12.27 7.59 -4.07
C ALA A 53 -12.66 8.27 -2.77
N ASN A 54 -13.15 7.52 -1.79
CA ASN A 54 -13.51 8.05 -0.49
C ASN A 54 -12.29 8.49 0.32
N GLN A 55 -11.18 7.73 0.24
CA GLN A 55 -9.94 8.13 0.91
C GLN A 55 -9.42 9.47 0.37
N TYR A 56 -9.37 9.63 -0.95
CA TYR A 56 -8.86 10.85 -1.56
C TYR A 56 -9.72 12.10 -1.29
N LYS A 57 -10.94 11.93 -0.82
CA LYS A 57 -11.77 13.07 -0.40
C LYS A 57 -11.32 13.68 0.91
N VAL A 58 -10.56 12.95 1.72
CA VAL A 58 -10.20 13.38 3.08
C VAL A 58 -8.70 13.35 3.34
N ILE A 59 -7.91 12.62 2.55
CA ILE A 59 -6.46 12.51 2.76
C ILE A 59 -5.67 12.67 1.46
N GLN A 60 -4.39 13.01 1.64
CA GLN A 60 -3.37 12.94 0.61
C GLN A 60 -2.37 11.88 1.04
N VAL A 61 -1.99 11.00 0.12
CA VAL A 61 -1.08 9.90 0.40
C VAL A 61 0.18 10.06 -0.45
N GLN A 62 1.36 9.96 0.17
CA GLN A 62 2.63 9.86 -0.54
C GLN A 62 3.30 8.55 -0.17
N LEU A 63 3.69 7.78 -1.17
CA LEU A 63 4.30 6.48 -1.00
C LEU A 63 5.65 6.47 -1.71
N GLU A 64 6.73 6.33 -0.93
CA GLU A 64 8.08 6.21 -1.46
C GLU A 64 8.51 4.75 -1.34
N THR A 65 8.77 4.09 -2.46
CA THR A 65 9.22 2.71 -2.47
C THR A 65 10.70 2.66 -2.08
N LEU A 66 11.01 1.90 -1.04
CA LEU A 66 12.36 1.77 -0.52
C LEU A 66 13.03 0.47 -0.96
N LYS A 67 12.27 -0.61 -1.06
CA LYS A 67 12.81 -1.91 -1.39
C LYS A 67 11.74 -2.81 -2.00
N PHE A 68 12.13 -3.55 -3.03
CA PHE A 68 11.29 -4.59 -3.64
C PHE A 68 11.92 -5.95 -3.35
N GLU A 69 11.12 -6.88 -2.86
CA GLU A 69 11.56 -8.24 -2.55
C GLU A 69 10.51 -9.25 -3.03
N THR A 70 10.92 -10.49 -3.12
CA THR A 70 10.00 -11.61 -3.36
C THR A 70 10.13 -12.56 -2.18
N ASP A 71 9.02 -12.99 -1.61
CA ASP A 71 9.02 -13.89 -0.45
C ASP A 71 8.99 -15.36 -0.87
N GLU A 72 8.95 -16.25 0.13
CA GLU A 72 8.96 -17.71 -0.10
C GLU A 72 7.74 -18.20 -0.89
N LYS A 73 6.64 -17.46 -0.83
CA LYS A 73 5.40 -17.79 -1.55
C LYS A 73 5.33 -17.10 -2.92
N ASN A 74 6.44 -16.55 -3.37
CA ASN A 74 6.53 -15.82 -4.63
C ASN A 74 5.63 -14.57 -4.68
N ARG A 75 5.33 -14.00 -3.51
CA ARG A 75 4.61 -12.73 -3.42
C ARG A 75 5.60 -11.57 -3.48
N ASN A 76 5.14 -10.43 -3.98
CA ASN A 76 5.96 -9.22 -4.08
C ASN A 76 5.80 -8.42 -2.79
N VAL A 77 6.90 -8.24 -2.06
CA VAL A 77 6.93 -7.48 -0.81
C VAL A 77 7.62 -6.16 -1.05
N VAL A 78 6.92 -5.07 -0.85
CA VAL A 78 7.46 -3.72 -1.04
C VAL A 78 7.55 -3.03 0.31
N THR A 79 8.75 -2.57 0.64
CA THR A 79 8.95 -1.72 1.82
C THR A 79 8.73 -0.28 1.37
N VAL A 80 7.84 0.42 2.05
CA VAL A 80 7.35 1.74 1.63
C VAL A 80 7.40 2.72 2.79
N HIS A 81 7.92 3.91 2.53
CA HIS A 81 7.75 5.05 3.44
C HIS A 81 6.43 5.71 3.09
N GLN A 82 5.49 5.69 4.02
CA GLN A 82 4.13 6.17 3.81
C GLN A 82 3.89 7.42 4.62
N ILE A 83 3.53 8.49 3.93
CA ILE A 83 3.16 9.76 4.55
C ILE A 83 1.71 10.04 4.20
N VAL A 84 0.89 10.26 5.22
CA VAL A 84 -0.53 10.58 5.06
C VAL A 84 -0.80 11.93 5.69
N LYS A 85 -1.40 12.83 4.92
CA LYS A 85 -1.80 14.17 5.37
C LYS A 85 -3.28 14.38 5.11
N ASP A 86 -3.90 15.28 5.87
CA ASP A 86 -5.23 15.74 5.51
C ASP A 86 -5.15 16.72 4.33
N LEU A 87 -6.29 17.20 3.84
CA LEU A 87 -6.31 18.10 2.68
C LEU A 87 -5.75 19.50 2.98
N GLN A 88 -5.59 19.84 4.26
CA GLN A 88 -4.99 21.09 4.68
C GLN A 88 -3.46 20.99 4.86
N GLY A 89 -2.91 19.78 4.65
CA GLY A 89 -1.48 19.55 4.76
C GLY A 89 -1.01 19.13 6.14
N ASN A 90 -1.92 18.88 7.09
CA ASN A 90 -1.56 18.40 8.42
C ASN A 90 -1.15 16.93 8.38
N LEU A 91 -0.04 16.61 9.03
CA LEU A 91 0.47 15.24 9.07
C LEU A 91 -0.41 14.36 9.94
N LEU A 92 -0.94 13.27 9.37
CA LEU A 92 -1.76 12.28 10.08
C LEU A 92 -0.97 11.01 10.37
N ALA A 93 -0.06 10.60 9.48
CA ALA A 93 0.76 9.41 9.67
C ALA A 93 2.06 9.54 8.89
N ASP A 94 3.14 9.02 9.47
CA ASP A 94 4.46 8.91 8.85
C ASP A 94 5.05 7.61 9.34
N MET A 95 5.11 6.60 8.48
CA MET A 95 5.52 5.26 8.90
C MET A 95 6.15 4.49 7.75
N THR A 96 6.95 3.49 8.10
CA THR A 96 7.46 2.51 7.13
C THR A 96 6.62 1.25 7.25
N VAL A 97 6.06 0.82 6.12
CA VAL A 97 5.15 -0.32 6.06
C VAL A 97 5.66 -1.32 5.03
N LYS A 98 5.29 -2.58 5.19
CA LYS A 98 5.48 -3.59 4.16
C LYS A 98 4.13 -3.88 3.52
N GLN A 99 4.09 -3.81 2.20
CA GLN A 99 2.91 -4.07 1.40
C GLN A 99 3.16 -5.29 0.53
N ILE A 100 2.26 -6.24 0.58
CA ILE A 100 2.43 -7.55 -0.06
C ILE A 100 1.43 -7.68 -1.18
N PHE A 101 1.94 -7.94 -2.39
CA PHE A 101 1.12 -8.05 -3.60
C PHE A 101 1.26 -9.40 -4.25
N THR A 102 0.15 -10.01 -4.58
CA THR A 102 0.10 -11.21 -5.43
C THR A 102 -0.31 -10.79 -6.82
N ILE A 103 0.54 -11.09 -7.80
CA ILE A 103 0.34 -10.74 -9.20
C ILE A 103 0.28 -12.02 -10.02
N GLU A 104 -0.76 -12.17 -10.84
CA GLU A 104 -0.94 -13.31 -11.74
C GLU A 104 -1.28 -12.80 -13.13
N ASN A 105 -0.59 -13.29 -14.15
CA ASN A 105 -0.83 -12.91 -15.55
C ASN A 105 -0.84 -11.37 -15.75
N ASP A 106 0.15 -10.71 -15.14
CA ASP A 106 0.33 -9.25 -15.21
C ASP A 106 -0.84 -8.45 -14.61
N SER A 107 -1.64 -9.07 -13.74
CA SER A 107 -2.72 -8.40 -13.03
C SER A 107 -2.59 -8.59 -11.54
N LEU A 108 -2.93 -7.55 -10.79
CA LEU A 108 -2.94 -7.59 -9.33
C LEU A 108 -4.19 -8.33 -8.85
N VAL A 109 -3.99 -9.40 -8.06
CA VAL A 109 -5.10 -10.23 -7.58
C VAL A 109 -5.32 -10.09 -6.08
N LEU A 110 -4.29 -9.75 -5.32
CA LEU A 110 -4.38 -9.65 -3.85
C LEU A 110 -3.39 -8.62 -3.34
N TYR A 111 -3.86 -7.74 -2.47
CA TYR A 111 -3.01 -6.87 -1.67
C TYR A 111 -3.23 -7.17 -0.19
N GLU A 112 -2.13 -7.38 0.53
CA GLU A 112 -2.13 -7.64 1.97
C GLU A 112 -1.21 -6.63 2.67
N ILE A 113 -1.56 -6.27 3.89
CA ILE A 113 -0.70 -5.42 4.72
C ILE A 113 0.23 -6.34 5.50
N GLY A 114 1.53 -6.10 5.37
CA GLY A 114 2.55 -6.82 6.12
C GLY A 114 2.87 -6.13 7.44
N GLU A 115 4.09 -6.37 7.93
CA GLU A 115 4.54 -5.75 9.17
C GLU A 115 4.59 -4.23 9.02
N THR A 116 4.10 -3.53 10.04
CA THR A 116 4.14 -2.08 10.12
C THR A 116 4.85 -1.69 11.40
N GLU A 117 5.89 -0.86 11.29
CA GLU A 117 6.55 -0.27 12.44
C GLU A 117 6.07 1.16 12.60
N THR A 118 5.35 1.44 13.67
CA THR A 118 5.00 2.80 14.05
C THR A 118 6.15 3.41 14.84
N ILE A 119 6.15 4.75 14.96
CA ILE A 119 7.14 5.43 15.82
C ILE A 119 7.06 4.88 17.24
N GLN A 120 5.86 4.64 17.74
CA GLN A 120 5.65 4.10 19.08
C GLN A 120 6.27 2.71 19.24
N GLU A 121 6.08 1.83 18.26
CA GLU A 121 6.67 0.49 18.27
C GLU A 121 8.18 0.55 18.25
N MET A 122 8.76 1.44 17.42
CA MET A 122 10.20 1.64 17.35
C MET A 122 10.76 2.11 18.70
N ILE A 123 10.07 3.02 19.38
CA ILE A 123 10.47 3.50 20.72
C ILE A 123 10.43 2.34 21.73
N GLU A 124 9.39 1.53 21.71
CA GLU A 124 9.25 0.39 22.62
C GLU A 124 10.35 -0.65 22.39
N GLN A 125 10.69 -0.95 21.13
CA GLN A 125 11.79 -1.86 20.81
C GLN A 125 13.12 -1.31 21.31
N THR A 126 13.37 -0.02 21.15
CA THR A 126 14.59 0.62 21.63
C THR A 126 14.68 0.55 23.16
N LYS A 127 13.59 0.79 23.86
CA LYS A 127 13.55 0.67 25.33
C LYS A 127 13.83 -0.76 25.77
N ALA A 128 13.24 -1.74 25.12
CA ALA A 128 13.47 -3.16 25.42
C ALA A 128 14.95 -3.54 25.19
N ALA A 129 15.57 -3.03 24.12
CA ALA A 129 16.96 -3.31 23.82
C ALA A 129 17.92 -2.67 24.82
N ASN A 130 17.55 -1.59 25.46
CA ASN A 130 18.36 -0.84 26.42
C ASN A 130 18.04 -1.16 27.88
N ALA A 131 17.11 -2.05 28.12
CA ALA A 131 16.68 -2.41 29.47
C ALA A 131 17.65 -3.34 30.19
#